data_9a50238da2f77e5f24c2d802d5732767
#
_entry.id   9a50238da2f77e5f24c2d802d5732767
#
_cell.length_a   1.000
_cell.length_b   1.000
_cell.length_c   1.000
_cell.angle_alpha   90.00
_cell.angle_beta   90.00
_cell.angle_gamma   90.00
#
_symmetry.space_group_name_H-M   'P 1'
#
loop_
_entity.id
_entity.type
_entity.pdbx_description
1 polymer ?
#
loop_
_entity_poly.entity_id
_entity_poly.type
_entity_poly.pdbx_seq_one_letter_code
_entity_poly.pdbx_strand_id
1 'polypeptide(L)'
;TQAKKPYMTPIFYRPEMSAPTDSYSPSSSKPKAMVEHWLAEGMATSDQVRSFEPASRADFYLAHRPKFVDAILDCEIDNGFGNRSPAVAAALPYTTGSMIAATQHVLQHGGYACSPTSGFHHAGYDYAGGFCSLNGLAVAAILAVAQGAKVGILDFDAHYGDGTAHILRHIKGHGIKHHSFGKHFPCHELAQGWFSWMLEAIEDLSDCDVVLYQAGADPYEHDPLGGQMTMHALSQRDTHIFHGLKNVAWNLAGGYAVMQDG
;
A
#
# COMPACT_ATOMS: atom_id res chain seq x y z
N THR A 1 -20.49 31.36 13.12
CA THR A 1 -19.50 30.64 12.30
C THR A 1 -19.22 29.32 13.00
N GLN A 2 -19.84 28.21 12.53
CA GLN A 2 -19.48 26.86 12.98
C GLN A 2 -18.01 26.64 12.58
N ALA A 3 -17.15 26.38 13.56
CA ALA A 3 -15.79 25.95 13.31
C ALA A 3 -15.86 24.68 12.44
N LYS A 4 -15.27 24.69 11.25
CA LYS A 4 -15.13 23.46 10.45
C LYS A 4 -14.42 22.45 11.33
N LYS A 5 -15.07 21.27 11.58
CA LYS A 5 -14.37 20.15 12.23
C LYS A 5 -13.05 19.94 11.48
N PRO A 6 -11.91 19.77 12.18
CA PRO A 6 -10.67 19.45 11.51
C PRO A 6 -10.89 18.24 10.61
N TYR A 7 -10.36 18.29 9.39
CA TYR A 7 -10.45 17.17 8.45
C TYR A 7 -9.70 15.98 9.05
N MET A 8 -10.45 14.96 9.44
CA MET A 8 -9.86 13.75 10.02
C MET A 8 -9.72 12.71 8.91
N THR A 9 -8.48 12.26 8.66
CA THR A 9 -8.18 11.22 7.67
C THR A 9 -8.91 9.93 8.04
N PRO A 10 -9.80 9.40 7.20
CA PRO A 10 -10.44 8.11 7.45
C PRO A 10 -9.46 6.96 7.31
N ILE A 11 -9.65 5.94 8.14
CA ILE A 11 -8.87 4.70 8.18
C ILE A 11 -9.81 3.56 7.83
N PHE A 12 -9.63 2.98 6.66
CA PHE A 12 -10.46 1.87 6.18
C PHE A 12 -9.93 0.56 6.74
N TYR A 13 -10.46 0.16 7.89
CA TYR A 13 -10.02 -1.02 8.63
C TYR A 13 -11.16 -1.94 9.02
N ARG A 14 -10.91 -3.24 8.88
CA ARG A 14 -11.71 -4.34 9.41
C ARG A 14 -10.79 -5.40 9.99
N PRO A 15 -11.16 -6.08 11.10
CA PRO A 15 -10.34 -7.13 11.72
C PRO A 15 -9.94 -8.26 10.77
N GLU A 16 -10.77 -8.55 9.77
CA GLU A 16 -10.55 -9.59 8.77
C GLU A 16 -9.35 -9.31 7.84
N MET A 17 -8.80 -8.09 7.85
CA MET A 17 -7.58 -7.74 7.12
C MET A 17 -6.33 -8.41 7.67
N SER A 18 -6.39 -8.97 8.88
CA SER A 18 -5.25 -9.58 9.55
C SER A 18 -5.42 -11.08 9.67
N ALA A 19 -4.34 -11.81 9.41
CA ALA A 19 -4.30 -13.26 9.51
C ALA A 19 -3.04 -13.72 10.24
N PRO A 20 -3.13 -14.77 11.09
CA PRO A 20 -1.94 -15.44 11.60
C PRO A 20 -1.22 -16.14 10.45
N THR A 21 0.10 -16.09 10.45
CA THR A 21 0.95 -16.83 9.50
C THR A 21 2.25 -17.24 10.17
N ASP A 22 2.79 -18.40 9.79
CA ASP A 22 4.09 -18.90 10.22
C ASP A 22 5.21 -18.21 9.38
N SER A 23 5.26 -16.89 9.42
CA SER A 23 6.26 -16.09 8.75
C SER A 23 6.97 -15.16 9.74
N TYR A 24 8.26 -14.93 9.54
CA TYR A 24 8.96 -13.90 10.31
C TYR A 24 8.49 -12.48 9.98
N SER A 25 7.83 -12.31 8.82
CA SER A 25 7.29 -11.03 8.40
C SER A 25 6.03 -10.67 9.19
N PRO A 26 5.95 -9.46 9.78
CA PRO A 26 4.75 -8.98 10.48
C PRO A 26 3.62 -8.60 9.53
N SER A 27 3.81 -8.69 8.22
CA SER A 27 2.92 -8.11 7.20
C SER A 27 1.48 -8.54 7.33
N SER A 28 1.22 -9.83 7.65
CA SER A 28 -0.16 -10.35 7.75
C SER A 28 -0.90 -9.91 9.01
N SER A 29 -0.19 -9.53 10.08
CA SER A 29 -0.78 -9.05 11.34
C SER A 29 -0.74 -7.52 11.46
N LYS A 30 0.04 -6.84 10.62
CA LYS A 30 0.29 -5.39 10.67
C LYS A 30 -0.99 -4.54 10.68
N PRO A 31 -2.05 -4.83 9.90
CA PRO A 31 -3.26 -4.00 9.90
C PRO A 31 -3.87 -3.85 11.31
N LYS A 32 -4.02 -4.97 12.02
CA LYS A 32 -4.57 -4.97 13.39
C LYS A 32 -3.64 -4.28 14.36
N ALA A 33 -2.37 -4.67 14.38
CA ALA A 33 -1.38 -4.15 15.31
C ALA A 33 -1.25 -2.63 15.20
N MET A 34 -1.21 -2.08 13.99
CA MET A 34 -1.07 -0.64 13.78
C MET A 34 -2.31 0.15 14.16
N VAL A 35 -3.51 -0.34 13.82
CA VAL A 35 -4.75 0.37 14.17
C VAL A 35 -4.98 0.34 15.69
N GLU A 36 -4.75 -0.79 16.34
CA GLU A 36 -4.83 -0.89 17.80
C GLU A 36 -3.83 0.05 18.49
N HIS A 37 -2.59 0.11 18.01
CA HIS A 37 -1.57 1.04 18.52
C HIS A 37 -1.99 2.50 18.33
N TRP A 38 -2.41 2.91 17.15
CA TRP A 38 -2.85 4.29 16.89
C TRP A 38 -4.01 4.73 17.79
N LEU A 39 -4.96 3.83 18.03
CA LEU A 39 -6.09 4.10 18.94
C LEU A 39 -5.64 4.19 20.41
N ALA A 40 -4.75 3.29 20.84
CA ALA A 40 -4.24 3.26 22.21
C ALA A 40 -3.41 4.50 22.56
N GLU A 41 -2.55 4.96 21.62
CA GLU A 41 -1.70 6.15 21.79
C GLU A 41 -2.42 7.47 21.47
N GLY A 42 -3.70 7.44 21.09
CA GLY A 42 -4.46 8.63 20.73
C GLY A 42 -4.02 9.30 19.42
N MET A 43 -3.25 8.60 18.59
CA MET A 43 -2.85 9.05 17.24
C MET A 43 -4.02 9.04 16.28
N ALA A 44 -5.00 8.19 16.53
CA ALA A 44 -6.28 8.13 15.82
C ALA A 44 -7.44 7.97 16.82
N THR A 45 -8.65 8.25 16.35
CA THR A 45 -9.88 8.04 17.12
C THR A 45 -10.78 7.04 16.44
N SER A 46 -11.67 6.39 17.19
CA SER A 46 -12.64 5.43 16.63
C SER A 46 -13.50 6.03 15.52
N ASP A 47 -13.76 7.34 15.56
CA ASP A 47 -14.53 8.05 14.54
C ASP A 47 -13.81 8.13 13.18
N GLN A 48 -12.52 7.87 13.11
CA GLN A 48 -11.76 7.79 11.85
C GLN A 48 -11.86 6.41 11.22
N VAL A 49 -12.12 5.35 12.01
CA VAL A 49 -12.21 3.98 11.51
C VAL A 49 -13.50 3.79 10.74
N ARG A 50 -13.37 3.33 9.49
CA ARG A 50 -14.48 3.09 8.57
C ARG A 50 -14.50 1.63 8.12
N SER A 51 -15.69 1.04 8.09
CA SER A 51 -15.91 -0.25 7.43
C SER A 51 -16.02 -0.07 5.91
N PHE A 52 -15.84 -1.17 5.17
CA PHE A 52 -15.88 -1.21 3.71
C PHE A 52 -16.28 -2.62 3.24
N GLU A 53 -16.60 -2.75 1.95
CA GLU A 53 -16.87 -4.04 1.32
C GLU A 53 -15.57 -4.72 0.88
N PRO A 54 -15.41 -6.04 1.09
CA PRO A 54 -14.25 -6.78 0.59
C PRO A 54 -14.24 -6.79 -0.94
N ALA A 55 -13.04 -6.85 -1.53
CA ALA A 55 -12.88 -7.01 -2.97
C ALA A 55 -13.44 -8.36 -3.43
N SER A 56 -14.12 -8.37 -4.57
CA SER A 56 -14.58 -9.58 -5.23
C SER A 56 -13.47 -10.25 -6.05
N ARG A 57 -13.66 -11.52 -6.43
CA ARG A 57 -12.74 -12.18 -7.39
C ARG A 57 -12.64 -11.41 -8.71
N ALA A 58 -13.75 -10.82 -9.16
CA ALA A 58 -13.79 -10.04 -10.39
C ALA A 58 -12.90 -8.79 -10.32
N ASP A 59 -12.80 -8.15 -9.15
CA ASP A 59 -11.89 -7.01 -8.97
C ASP A 59 -10.43 -7.44 -9.14
N PHE A 60 -10.04 -8.58 -8.58
CA PHE A 60 -8.70 -9.12 -8.76
C PHE A 60 -8.36 -9.47 -10.21
N TYR A 61 -9.33 -9.95 -10.99
CA TYR A 61 -9.14 -10.30 -12.41
C TYR A 61 -8.79 -9.08 -13.27
N LEU A 62 -9.04 -7.87 -12.80
CA LEU A 62 -8.62 -6.64 -13.48
C LEU A 62 -7.10 -6.48 -13.52
N ALA A 63 -6.41 -6.95 -12.50
CA ALA A 63 -4.96 -6.80 -12.33
C ALA A 63 -4.19 -8.10 -12.53
N HIS A 64 -4.84 -9.24 -12.38
CA HIS A 64 -4.20 -10.55 -12.34
C HIS A 64 -4.84 -11.54 -13.32
N ARG A 65 -4.08 -12.57 -13.70
CA ARG A 65 -4.60 -13.71 -14.46
C ARG A 65 -5.67 -14.42 -13.62
N PRO A 66 -6.91 -14.64 -14.13
CA PRO A 66 -8.00 -15.25 -13.35
C PRO A 66 -7.62 -16.58 -12.69
N LYS A 67 -6.98 -17.51 -13.44
CA LYS A 67 -6.52 -18.79 -12.90
C LYS A 67 -5.54 -18.66 -11.73
N PHE A 68 -4.69 -17.64 -11.74
CA PHE A 68 -3.77 -17.36 -10.65
C PHE A 68 -4.52 -16.88 -9.41
N VAL A 69 -5.46 -15.94 -9.58
CA VAL A 69 -6.31 -15.46 -8.49
C VAL A 69 -7.07 -16.60 -7.83
N ASP A 70 -7.72 -17.44 -8.64
CA ASP A 70 -8.48 -18.58 -8.13
C ASP A 70 -7.57 -19.53 -7.34
N ALA A 71 -6.42 -19.89 -7.88
CA ALA A 71 -5.47 -20.79 -7.24
C ALA A 71 -4.92 -20.23 -5.91
N ILE A 72 -4.69 -18.91 -5.81
CA ILE A 72 -4.29 -18.24 -4.54
C ILE A 72 -5.45 -18.29 -3.52
N LEU A 73 -6.66 -17.88 -3.93
CA LEU A 73 -7.80 -17.78 -3.02
C LEU A 73 -8.34 -19.15 -2.59
N ASP A 74 -8.17 -20.16 -3.42
CA ASP A 74 -8.56 -21.55 -3.13
C ASP A 74 -7.42 -22.38 -2.49
N CYS A 75 -6.28 -21.71 -2.17
CA CYS A 75 -5.11 -22.32 -1.52
C CYS A 75 -4.48 -23.48 -2.31
N GLU A 76 -4.59 -23.46 -3.64
CA GLU A 76 -4.04 -24.48 -4.52
C GLU A 76 -2.54 -24.28 -4.81
N ILE A 77 -2.06 -23.03 -4.72
CA ILE A 77 -0.65 -22.65 -4.88
C ILE A 77 -0.18 -21.84 -3.66
N ASP A 78 1.12 -21.71 -3.53
CA ASP A 78 1.71 -20.94 -2.43
C ASP A 78 1.44 -19.43 -2.63
N ASN A 79 1.03 -18.78 -1.54
CA ASN A 79 0.81 -17.34 -1.46
C ASN A 79 2.14 -16.57 -1.31
N GLY A 80 2.10 -15.25 -1.20
CA GLY A 80 3.30 -14.40 -1.06
C GLY A 80 4.17 -14.67 0.16
N PHE A 81 3.68 -15.43 1.15
CA PHE A 81 4.44 -15.89 2.33
C PHE A 81 5.07 -17.27 2.14
N GLY A 82 4.96 -17.87 0.95
CA GLY A 82 5.48 -19.20 0.65
C GLY A 82 4.70 -20.35 1.31
N ASN A 83 3.41 -20.15 1.57
CA ASN A 83 2.53 -21.15 2.15
C ASN A 83 1.12 -21.10 1.54
N ARG A 84 0.23 -22.03 1.94
CA ARG A 84 -1.16 -22.11 1.46
C ARG A 84 -2.16 -21.88 2.58
N SER A 85 -1.87 -20.90 3.46
CA SER A 85 -2.73 -20.60 4.61
C SER A 85 -4.12 -20.12 4.18
N PRO A 86 -5.21 -20.83 4.58
CA PRO A 86 -6.57 -20.37 4.32
C PRO A 86 -6.89 -19.03 5.03
N ALA A 87 -6.26 -18.78 6.18
CA ALA A 87 -6.42 -17.53 6.90
C ALA A 87 -5.86 -16.34 6.10
N VAL A 88 -4.68 -16.51 5.48
CA VAL A 88 -4.11 -15.50 4.59
C VAL A 88 -5.03 -15.29 3.38
N ALA A 89 -5.45 -16.37 2.71
CA ALA A 89 -6.35 -16.26 1.55
C ALA A 89 -7.65 -15.53 1.89
N ALA A 90 -8.25 -15.82 3.06
CA ALA A 90 -9.48 -15.14 3.53
C ALA A 90 -9.27 -13.65 3.82
N ALA A 91 -8.06 -13.20 4.16
CA ALA A 91 -7.77 -11.79 4.43
C ALA A 91 -7.55 -10.95 3.15
N LEU A 92 -7.14 -11.56 2.04
CA LEU A 92 -6.81 -10.84 0.79
C LEU A 92 -7.96 -9.98 0.24
N PRO A 93 -9.23 -10.44 0.21
CA PRO A 93 -10.35 -9.59 -0.18
C PRO A 93 -10.49 -8.33 0.67
N TYR A 94 -10.22 -8.43 1.96
CA TYR A 94 -10.34 -7.31 2.89
C TYR A 94 -9.17 -6.32 2.77
N THR A 95 -7.93 -6.79 2.63
CA THR A 95 -6.79 -5.90 2.42
C THR A 95 -6.93 -5.11 1.12
N THR A 96 -7.35 -5.75 0.04
CA THR A 96 -7.60 -5.10 -1.25
C THR A 96 -8.84 -4.21 -1.20
N GLY A 97 -9.93 -4.64 -0.58
CA GLY A 97 -11.14 -3.84 -0.38
C GLY A 97 -10.87 -2.56 0.39
N SER A 98 -10.00 -2.61 1.41
CA SER A 98 -9.53 -1.43 2.14
C SER A 98 -8.85 -0.41 1.23
N MET A 99 -7.94 -0.87 0.35
CA MET A 99 -7.24 0.03 -0.58
C MET A 99 -8.19 0.61 -1.63
N ILE A 100 -9.13 -0.18 -2.14
CA ILE A 100 -10.19 0.30 -3.02
C ILE A 100 -11.02 1.38 -2.32
N ALA A 101 -11.47 1.13 -1.09
CA ALA A 101 -12.31 2.07 -0.34
C ALA A 101 -11.57 3.38 -0.03
N ALA A 102 -10.29 3.32 0.35
CA ALA A 102 -9.46 4.51 0.55
C ALA A 102 -9.33 5.32 -0.75
N THR A 103 -9.07 4.66 -1.88
CA THR A 103 -8.97 5.29 -3.19
C THR A 103 -10.29 5.96 -3.61
N GLN A 104 -11.41 5.26 -3.46
CA GLN A 104 -12.74 5.78 -3.79
C GLN A 104 -13.11 6.97 -2.91
N HIS A 105 -12.79 6.91 -1.61
CA HIS A 105 -13.02 8.04 -0.70
C HIS A 105 -12.28 9.30 -1.17
N VAL A 106 -11.02 9.16 -1.53
CA VAL A 106 -10.19 10.30 -2.02
C VAL A 106 -10.76 10.86 -3.33
N LEU A 107 -11.17 10.00 -4.27
CA LEU A 107 -11.79 10.45 -5.53
C LEU A 107 -13.11 11.21 -5.31
N GLN A 108 -13.90 10.81 -4.31
CA GLN A 108 -15.20 11.42 -4.03
C GLN A 108 -15.11 12.69 -3.19
N HIS A 109 -14.15 12.77 -2.27
CA HIS A 109 -14.10 13.82 -1.24
C HIS A 109 -12.81 14.66 -1.27
N GLY A 110 -11.81 14.21 -2.01
CA GLY A 110 -10.46 14.79 -1.96
C GLY A 110 -9.72 14.46 -0.67
N GLY A 111 -8.52 15.00 -0.51
CA GLY A 111 -7.70 14.89 0.68
C GLY A 111 -7.04 13.53 0.84
N TYR A 112 -7.05 12.99 2.06
CA TYR A 112 -6.26 11.81 2.42
C TYR A 112 -7.13 10.69 2.97
N ALA A 113 -6.77 9.43 2.69
CA ALA A 113 -7.38 8.24 3.26
C ALA A 113 -6.34 7.15 3.49
N CYS A 114 -6.48 6.39 4.57
CA CYS A 114 -5.58 5.32 4.97
C CYS A 114 -6.20 3.95 4.75
N SER A 115 -5.44 3.07 4.11
CA SER A 115 -5.63 1.62 4.12
C SER A 115 -4.47 1.02 4.94
N PRO A 116 -4.67 0.59 6.20
CA PRO A 116 -3.57 0.17 7.07
C PRO A 116 -3.02 -1.23 6.71
N THR A 117 -2.92 -1.50 5.41
CA THR A 117 -2.40 -2.77 4.89
C THR A 117 -0.88 -2.73 4.76
N SER A 118 -0.27 -3.89 4.83
CA SER A 118 1.11 -4.09 4.42
C SER A 118 1.25 -3.98 2.89
N GLY A 119 2.34 -4.47 2.32
CA GLY A 119 2.61 -4.28 0.90
C GLY A 119 1.75 -5.12 -0.03
N PHE A 120 1.76 -4.70 -1.26
CA PHE A 120 1.10 -5.32 -2.41
C PHE A 120 2.06 -5.55 -3.58
N HIS A 121 3.13 -4.78 -3.67
CA HIS A 121 3.83 -4.39 -4.88
C HIS A 121 4.67 -5.50 -5.54
N HIS A 122 4.99 -6.57 -4.80
CA HIS A 122 5.70 -7.73 -5.37
C HIS A 122 4.77 -8.76 -6.03
N ALA A 123 3.45 -8.71 -5.80
CA ALA A 123 2.53 -9.57 -6.52
C ALA A 123 2.36 -9.07 -7.97
N GLY A 124 2.77 -9.91 -8.92
CA GLY A 124 2.69 -9.63 -10.35
C GLY A 124 1.41 -10.16 -10.99
N TYR A 125 1.33 -10.12 -12.32
CA TYR A 125 0.13 -10.53 -13.06
C TYR A 125 -0.27 -11.99 -12.79
N ASP A 126 0.69 -12.90 -12.62
CA ASP A 126 0.48 -14.32 -12.42
C ASP A 126 1.51 -15.00 -11.48
N TYR A 127 2.06 -14.21 -10.56
CA TYR A 127 2.93 -14.71 -9.49
C TYR A 127 2.76 -13.94 -8.18
N ALA A 128 3.06 -14.58 -7.06
CA ALA A 128 3.14 -14.04 -5.72
C ALA A 128 4.58 -14.10 -5.20
N GLY A 129 4.95 -13.21 -4.30
CA GLY A 129 6.28 -13.19 -3.69
C GLY A 129 6.47 -11.99 -2.75
N GLY A 130 7.59 -11.95 -2.01
CA GLY A 130 7.92 -10.82 -1.14
C GLY A 130 6.81 -10.44 -0.16
N PHE A 131 6.16 -11.43 0.44
CA PHE A 131 5.00 -11.30 1.33
C PHE A 131 3.75 -10.69 0.67
N CYS A 132 3.73 -10.53 -0.65
CA CYS A 132 2.61 -10.02 -1.43
C CYS A 132 1.95 -11.17 -2.22
N SER A 133 0.67 -11.43 -1.95
CA SER A 133 -0.08 -12.52 -2.60
C SER A 133 -0.89 -12.04 -3.80
N LEU A 134 -1.62 -10.94 -3.66
CA LEU A 134 -2.35 -10.24 -4.72
C LEU A 134 -2.11 -8.74 -4.58
N ASN A 135 -2.10 -8.02 -5.70
CA ASN A 135 -1.72 -6.60 -5.75
C ASN A 135 -2.94 -5.67 -5.66
N GLY A 136 -3.39 -5.41 -4.44
CA GLY A 136 -4.50 -4.50 -4.18
C GLY A 136 -4.25 -3.05 -4.61
N LEU A 137 -2.98 -2.62 -4.66
CA LEU A 137 -2.59 -1.30 -5.16
C LEU A 137 -2.91 -1.16 -6.66
N ALA A 138 -2.51 -2.15 -7.46
CA ALA A 138 -2.81 -2.19 -8.89
C ALA A 138 -4.32 -2.34 -9.15
N VAL A 139 -5.03 -3.17 -8.38
CA VAL A 139 -6.50 -3.32 -8.48
C VAL A 139 -7.19 -1.99 -8.25
N ALA A 140 -6.87 -1.28 -7.16
CA ALA A 140 -7.48 0.01 -6.83
C ALA A 140 -7.18 1.06 -7.91
N ALA A 141 -5.94 1.10 -8.42
CA ALA A 141 -5.55 2.01 -9.49
C ALA A 141 -6.33 1.76 -10.79
N ILE A 142 -6.48 0.51 -11.20
CA ILE A 142 -7.20 0.14 -12.44
C ILE A 142 -8.69 0.47 -12.31
N LEU A 143 -9.30 0.18 -11.15
CA LEU A 143 -10.70 0.56 -10.89
C LEU A 143 -10.92 2.07 -10.94
N ALA A 144 -9.97 2.87 -10.44
CA ALA A 144 -10.04 4.32 -10.52
C ALA A 144 -9.93 4.83 -11.97
N VAL A 145 -9.01 4.26 -12.76
CA VAL A 145 -8.89 4.57 -14.21
C VAL A 145 -10.15 4.19 -14.98
N ALA A 146 -10.78 3.06 -14.65
CA ALA A 146 -12.03 2.65 -15.29
C ALA A 146 -13.20 3.63 -15.05
N GLN A 147 -13.08 4.47 -14.01
CA GLN A 147 -14.01 5.57 -13.71
C GLN A 147 -13.60 6.90 -14.36
N GLY A 148 -12.55 6.91 -15.15
CA GLY A 148 -12.04 8.09 -15.87
C GLY A 148 -11.02 8.91 -15.08
N ALA A 149 -10.54 8.45 -13.91
CA ALA A 149 -9.57 9.18 -13.11
C ALA A 149 -8.15 9.07 -13.68
N LYS A 150 -7.38 10.14 -13.54
CA LYS A 150 -5.92 10.14 -13.69
C LYS A 150 -5.30 9.61 -12.41
N VAL A 151 -4.54 8.54 -12.50
CA VAL A 151 -4.00 7.83 -11.34
C VAL A 151 -2.48 7.80 -11.35
N GLY A 152 -1.89 8.11 -10.20
CA GLY A 152 -0.48 7.90 -9.91
C GLY A 152 -0.27 6.85 -8.85
N ILE A 153 0.83 6.12 -8.93
CA ILE A 153 1.34 5.24 -7.88
C ILE A 153 2.73 5.75 -7.49
N LEU A 154 2.87 6.14 -6.21
CA LEU A 154 4.14 6.51 -5.61
C LEU A 154 4.52 5.42 -4.60
N ASP A 155 5.42 4.56 -4.99
CA ASP A 155 5.89 3.44 -4.18
C ASP A 155 7.22 3.80 -3.52
N PHE A 156 7.18 4.05 -2.22
CA PHE A 156 8.34 4.41 -1.42
C PHE A 156 8.74 3.29 -0.43
N ASP A 157 8.45 2.06 -0.80
CA ASP A 157 9.02 0.87 -0.17
C ASP A 157 10.52 0.75 -0.55
N ALA A 158 11.32 0.16 0.32
CA ALA A 158 12.75 -0.06 0.08
C ALA A 158 13.02 -0.87 -1.18
N HIS A 159 12.09 -1.74 -1.55
CA HIS A 159 12.22 -2.66 -2.67
C HIS A 159 11.52 -2.13 -3.91
N TYR A 160 12.02 -2.52 -5.08
CA TYR A 160 11.35 -2.20 -6.34
C TYR A 160 9.97 -2.86 -6.42
N GLY A 161 8.94 -2.06 -6.72
CA GLY A 161 7.59 -2.54 -6.99
C GLY A 161 7.47 -3.28 -8.32
N ASP A 162 8.22 -4.36 -8.46
CA ASP A 162 8.39 -5.16 -9.67
C ASP A 162 7.08 -5.82 -10.11
N GLY A 163 6.28 -6.30 -9.17
CA GLY A 163 4.96 -6.89 -9.41
C GLY A 163 3.98 -5.85 -9.94
N THR A 164 3.92 -4.66 -9.34
CA THR A 164 3.13 -3.54 -9.87
C THR A 164 3.55 -3.19 -11.29
N ALA A 165 4.84 -3.03 -11.52
CA ALA A 165 5.37 -2.74 -12.86
C ALA A 165 5.07 -3.88 -13.86
N HIS A 166 5.09 -5.14 -13.41
CA HIS A 166 4.72 -6.30 -14.24
C HIS A 166 3.26 -6.26 -14.66
N ILE A 167 2.34 -5.98 -13.73
CA ILE A 167 0.90 -5.83 -14.01
C ILE A 167 0.67 -4.70 -15.02
N LEU A 168 1.25 -3.51 -14.77
CA LEU A 168 1.07 -2.34 -15.62
C LEU A 168 1.59 -2.57 -17.06
N ARG A 169 2.60 -3.41 -17.25
CA ARG A 169 3.03 -3.80 -18.62
C ARG A 169 2.05 -4.74 -19.31
N HIS A 170 1.30 -5.56 -18.57
CA HIS A 170 0.29 -6.46 -19.13
C HIS A 170 -1.00 -5.74 -19.52
N ILE A 171 -1.38 -4.71 -18.77
CA ILE A 171 -2.61 -3.95 -18.99
C ILE A 171 -2.29 -2.71 -19.82
N LYS A 172 -2.61 -2.75 -21.11
CA LYS A 172 -2.32 -1.65 -22.04
C LYS A 172 -3.31 -0.49 -21.90
N GLY A 173 -2.84 0.73 -22.16
CA GLY A 173 -3.70 1.90 -22.31
C GLY A 173 -4.27 2.47 -21.01
N HIS A 174 -3.75 2.09 -19.85
CA HIS A 174 -4.26 2.53 -18.54
C HIS A 174 -3.84 3.95 -18.16
N GLY A 175 -2.72 4.48 -18.68
CA GLY A 175 -2.21 5.82 -18.36
C GLY A 175 -1.76 6.02 -16.89
N ILE A 176 -1.64 4.95 -16.09
CA ILE A 176 -1.19 5.03 -14.70
C ILE A 176 0.30 5.37 -14.67
N LYS A 177 0.65 6.46 -13.98
CA LYS A 177 2.04 6.82 -13.68
C LYS A 177 2.54 5.97 -12.51
N HIS A 178 3.77 5.45 -12.57
CA HIS A 178 4.33 4.60 -11.51
C HIS A 178 5.78 4.99 -11.23
N HIS A 179 6.02 5.53 -10.04
CA HIS A 179 7.34 5.81 -9.48
C HIS A 179 7.61 4.86 -8.33
N SER A 180 8.76 4.18 -8.36
CA SER A 180 9.17 3.25 -7.30
C SER A 180 10.58 3.56 -6.83
N PHE A 181 10.71 3.91 -5.54
CA PHE A 181 11.96 4.28 -4.87
C PHE A 181 13.00 3.16 -4.96
N GLY A 182 12.63 1.94 -4.59
CA GLY A 182 13.52 0.79 -4.61
C GLY A 182 14.05 0.38 -5.99
N LYS A 183 13.51 0.99 -7.07
CA LYS A 183 14.08 0.84 -8.42
C LYS A 183 15.39 1.63 -8.60
N HIS A 184 15.54 2.72 -7.87
CA HIS A 184 16.63 3.69 -8.05
C HIS A 184 17.66 3.64 -6.92
N PHE A 185 17.24 3.20 -5.73
CA PHE A 185 18.06 3.21 -4.53
C PHE A 185 18.17 1.80 -3.94
N PRO A 186 19.34 1.14 -4.08
CA PRO A 186 19.55 -0.22 -3.57
C PRO A 186 19.40 -0.31 -2.04
N CYS A 187 18.88 -1.45 -1.55
CA CYS A 187 18.84 -1.74 -0.13
C CYS A 187 20.25 -1.75 0.48
N HIS A 188 20.33 -1.39 1.76
CA HIS A 188 21.56 -1.32 2.56
C HIS A 188 22.59 -0.28 2.10
N GLU A 189 22.20 0.65 1.23
CA GLU A 189 22.99 1.79 0.82
C GLU A 189 22.21 3.09 1.10
N LEU A 190 22.88 4.10 1.66
CA LEU A 190 22.24 5.40 1.85
C LEU A 190 21.79 5.98 0.51
N ALA A 191 20.51 6.29 0.40
CA ALA A 191 19.88 6.78 -0.82
C ALA A 191 20.27 8.24 -1.13
N GLN A 192 21.45 8.44 -1.71
CA GLN A 192 21.87 9.78 -2.12
C GLN A 192 21.00 10.29 -3.28
N GLY A 193 20.54 11.54 -3.18
CA GLY A 193 19.68 12.16 -4.21
C GLY A 193 18.19 11.77 -4.12
N TRP A 194 17.79 10.97 -3.12
CA TRP A 194 16.40 10.56 -2.95
C TRP A 194 15.43 11.74 -2.89
N PHE A 195 15.86 12.85 -2.29
CA PHE A 195 15.01 14.01 -2.09
C PHE A 195 14.66 14.69 -3.42
N SER A 196 15.66 14.87 -4.30
CA SER A 196 15.41 15.43 -5.66
C SER A 196 14.52 14.51 -6.48
N TRP A 197 14.78 13.19 -6.44
CA TRP A 197 13.94 12.19 -7.11
C TRP A 197 12.49 12.24 -6.61
N MET A 198 12.29 12.38 -5.30
CA MET A 198 10.95 12.51 -4.71
C MET A 198 10.22 13.76 -5.19
N LEU A 199 10.91 14.91 -5.24
CA LEU A 199 10.31 16.16 -5.71
C LEU A 199 9.90 16.07 -7.19
N GLU A 200 10.73 15.46 -8.04
CA GLU A 200 10.41 15.19 -9.44
C GLU A 200 9.20 14.25 -9.57
N ALA A 201 9.12 13.20 -8.75
CA ALA A 201 7.98 12.29 -8.72
C ALA A 201 6.70 13.01 -8.28
N ILE A 202 6.75 13.85 -7.23
CA ILE A 202 5.62 14.66 -6.77
C ILE A 202 5.14 15.61 -7.87
N GLU A 203 6.06 16.29 -8.57
CA GLU A 203 5.72 17.19 -9.67
C GLU A 203 5.01 16.44 -10.80
N ASP A 204 5.57 15.29 -11.24
CA ASP A 204 4.96 14.47 -12.29
C ASP A 204 3.57 13.95 -11.90
N LEU A 205 3.34 13.66 -10.60
CA LEU A 205 2.07 13.14 -10.09
C LEU A 205 1.06 14.24 -9.72
N SER A 206 1.44 15.51 -9.77
CA SER A 206 0.63 16.63 -9.27
C SER A 206 -0.69 16.86 -10.01
N ASP A 207 -0.81 16.37 -11.25
CA ASP A 207 -2.02 16.45 -12.10
C ASP A 207 -2.93 15.22 -11.98
N CYS A 208 -2.56 14.24 -11.12
CA CYS A 208 -3.39 13.07 -10.88
C CYS A 208 -4.60 13.41 -10.00
N ASP A 209 -5.76 12.81 -10.31
CA ASP A 209 -6.97 12.92 -9.49
C ASP A 209 -6.82 12.19 -8.15
N VAL A 210 -6.01 11.13 -8.13
CA VAL A 210 -5.60 10.41 -6.93
C VAL A 210 -4.20 9.82 -7.09
N VAL A 211 -3.40 9.89 -6.03
CA VAL A 211 -2.12 9.18 -5.91
C VAL A 211 -2.25 8.08 -4.86
N LEU A 212 -1.93 6.85 -5.25
CA LEU A 212 -1.82 5.73 -4.35
C LEU A 212 -0.38 5.69 -3.82
N TYR A 213 -0.23 5.97 -2.52
CA TYR A 213 1.07 6.07 -1.88
C TYR A 213 1.36 4.82 -1.03
N GLN A 214 2.32 4.02 -1.45
CA GLN A 214 2.85 2.91 -0.67
C GLN A 214 3.95 3.43 0.24
N ALA A 215 3.58 3.72 1.50
CA ALA A 215 4.39 4.41 2.50
C ALA A 215 5.26 3.42 3.30
N GLY A 216 6.20 2.72 2.64
CA GLY A 216 7.07 1.74 3.29
C GLY A 216 7.88 2.35 4.44
N ALA A 217 7.97 1.62 5.55
CA ALA A 217 8.84 1.95 6.67
C ALA A 217 10.22 1.26 6.58
N ASP A 218 10.35 0.28 5.69
CA ASP A 218 11.58 -0.47 5.48
C ASP A 218 12.77 0.32 4.87
N PRO A 219 12.60 1.51 4.24
CA PRO A 219 13.78 2.32 3.96
C PRO A 219 14.52 2.79 5.21
N TYR A 220 13.95 2.63 6.42
CA TYR A 220 14.60 3.00 7.67
C TYR A 220 15.98 2.34 7.84
N GLU A 221 17.00 3.13 8.24
CA GLU A 221 18.41 2.72 8.30
C GLU A 221 18.71 1.49 9.18
N HIS A 222 17.81 1.16 10.13
CA HIS A 222 17.91 -0.04 10.96
C HIS A 222 16.93 -1.13 10.57
N ASP A 223 16.26 -1.00 9.44
CA ASP A 223 15.43 -2.08 8.93
C ASP A 223 16.30 -3.19 8.33
N PRO A 224 16.07 -4.46 8.69
CA PRO A 224 16.93 -5.56 8.24
C PRO A 224 16.81 -5.87 6.75
N LEU A 225 15.76 -5.38 6.07
CA LEU A 225 15.53 -5.68 4.66
C LEU A 225 15.73 -4.46 3.74
N GLY A 226 15.79 -3.25 4.28
CA GLY A 226 15.89 -2.02 3.51
C GLY A 226 17.14 -1.19 3.84
N GLY A 227 17.03 -0.24 4.76
CA GLY A 227 18.18 0.45 5.33
C GLY A 227 18.77 1.58 4.49
N GLN A 228 17.94 2.35 3.74
CA GLN A 228 18.42 3.42 2.85
C GLN A 228 18.29 4.84 3.44
N MET A 229 17.49 5.03 4.49
CA MET A 229 17.08 6.36 4.97
C MET A 229 17.12 6.47 6.49
N THR A 230 17.58 7.61 7.01
CA THR A 230 17.46 7.92 8.44
C THR A 230 15.98 8.15 8.83
N MET A 231 15.65 8.04 10.12
CA MET A 231 14.33 8.39 10.64
C MET A 231 13.93 9.82 10.27
N HIS A 232 14.87 10.76 10.30
CA HIS A 232 14.63 12.15 9.89
C HIS A 232 14.25 12.23 8.40
N ALA A 233 14.94 11.50 7.53
CA ALA A 233 14.64 11.45 6.11
C ALA A 233 13.26 10.84 5.84
N LEU A 234 12.85 9.78 6.56
CA LEU A 234 11.49 9.23 6.47
C LEU A 234 10.42 10.25 6.86
N SER A 235 10.64 10.99 7.95
CA SER A 235 9.71 12.05 8.37
C SER A 235 9.62 13.18 7.34
N GLN A 236 10.75 13.58 6.75
CA GLN A 236 10.77 14.57 5.67
C GLN A 236 10.02 14.06 4.43
N ARG A 237 10.24 12.79 4.05
CA ARG A 237 9.53 12.13 2.94
C ARG A 237 8.03 12.30 3.07
N ASP A 238 7.46 11.82 4.17
CA ASP A 238 6.01 11.86 4.38
C ASP A 238 5.47 13.29 4.45
N THR A 239 6.20 14.17 5.12
CA THR A 239 5.85 15.60 5.18
C THR A 239 5.73 16.20 3.78
N HIS A 240 6.71 15.99 2.90
CA HIS A 240 6.70 16.57 1.55
C HIS A 240 5.65 15.92 0.65
N ILE A 241 5.44 14.60 0.75
CA ILE A 241 4.41 13.90 -0.03
C ILE A 241 3.01 14.43 0.33
N PHE A 242 2.66 14.50 1.62
CA PHE A 242 1.35 14.96 2.04
C PHE A 242 1.14 16.48 1.89
N HIS A 243 2.20 17.29 1.77
CA HIS A 243 2.07 18.70 1.43
C HIS A 243 2.06 18.94 -0.09
N GLY A 244 2.80 18.14 -0.85
CA GLY A 244 2.95 18.30 -2.29
C GLY A 244 1.81 17.70 -3.11
N LEU A 245 1.15 16.65 -2.60
CA LEU A 245 0.03 15.97 -3.26
C LEU A 245 -1.27 16.23 -2.51
N LYS A 246 -2.32 16.61 -3.25
CA LYS A 246 -3.62 17.00 -2.65
C LYS A 246 -4.51 15.82 -2.31
N ASN A 247 -4.41 14.74 -3.07
CA ASN A 247 -5.33 13.62 -3.06
C ASN A 247 -4.53 12.31 -2.96
N VAL A 248 -4.42 11.76 -1.75
CA VAL A 248 -3.59 10.59 -1.48
C VAL A 248 -4.36 9.50 -0.74
N ALA A 249 -4.47 8.32 -1.35
CA ALA A 249 -4.83 7.08 -0.67
C ALA A 249 -3.54 6.32 -0.35
N TRP A 250 -3.27 6.00 0.91
CA TRP A 250 -1.99 5.44 1.32
C TRP A 250 -2.11 4.15 2.13
N ASN A 251 -1.07 3.33 2.06
CA ASN A 251 -0.94 2.10 2.84
C ASN A 251 0.45 2.01 3.50
N LEU A 252 0.61 1.07 4.44
CA LEU A 252 1.81 0.96 5.29
C LEU A 252 3.01 0.31 4.60
N ALA A 253 2.78 -0.53 3.58
CA ALA A 253 3.81 -1.28 2.86
C ALA A 253 4.79 -2.06 3.75
N GLY A 254 6.06 -2.20 3.37
CA GLY A 254 7.11 -2.87 4.13
C GLY A 254 7.43 -2.19 5.46
N GLY A 255 8.26 -2.85 6.25
CA GLY A 255 8.74 -2.43 7.55
C GLY A 255 8.87 -3.63 8.48
N TYR A 256 10.12 -3.95 8.85
CA TYR A 256 10.52 -5.20 9.52
C TYR A 256 11.44 -4.93 10.71
N ALA A 257 11.75 -3.67 10.99
CA ALA A 257 12.54 -3.29 12.15
C ALA A 257 11.80 -3.66 13.45
N VAL A 258 12.50 -4.34 14.36
CA VAL A 258 12.00 -4.68 15.69
C VAL A 258 12.76 -3.81 16.68
N MET A 259 12.05 -3.09 17.54
CA MET A 259 12.66 -2.35 18.64
C MET A 259 13.33 -3.33 19.60
N GLN A 260 14.58 -3.03 20.00
CA GLN A 260 15.35 -3.95 20.88
C GLN A 260 14.82 -4.06 22.31
N ASP A 261 13.84 -3.26 22.67
CA ASP A 261 13.28 -3.19 24.04
C ASP A 261 11.88 -3.82 24.16
N GLY A 262 11.50 -4.75 23.31
CA GLY A 262 10.30 -5.60 23.43
C GLY A 262 9.23 -5.36 22.42
#